data_5408a533104d44cb55ee68041bd16380
#
_entry.id   5408a533104d44cb55ee68041bd16380
#
_cell.length_a   1.000
_cell.length_b   1.000
_cell.length_c   1.000
_cell.angle_alpha   90.00
_cell.angle_beta   90.00
_cell.angle_gamma   90.00
#
_symmetry.space_group_name_H-M   'P 1'
#
loop_
_entity.id
_entity.type
_entity.pdbx_description
1 polymer ?
#
loop_
_entity_poly.entity_id
_entity_poly.type
_entity_poly.pdbx_seq_one_letter_code
_entity_poly.pdbx_strand_id
1 'polypeptide(L)'
;MQCCHPFPSARFQESRPVSLAYCALSVVAAYLLGSLSFAVIVSRVMGLSDPRSYGSKNPGATNVLRSGSKAAAVVTLLLDAAKGWLPVFLVRTFGARYGLGEGTVALVALAAFAGHLWPVFFGFRGGKGVATALGVLLGVSGWLALATLATWLIIVAFFRWVSFASLVAAAFAPFFYVLAAGVAWEMHPGIALAVAAMAGLLAWRHAANIKRLLQGREPRLGAGRKA
;
A
#
# COMPACT_ATOMS: atom_id res chain seq x y z
N MET A 1 24.82 -37.74 -43.46
CA MET A 1 25.65 -36.96 -42.50
C MET A 1 24.79 -35.83 -41.97
N GLN A 2 24.17 -36.01 -40.80
CA GLN A 2 23.35 -35.02 -40.14
C GLN A 2 24.21 -34.32 -39.08
N CYS A 3 24.44 -33.01 -39.26
CA CYS A 3 25.15 -32.17 -38.31
C CYS A 3 24.24 -31.90 -37.12
N CYS A 4 24.57 -32.48 -35.95
CA CYS A 4 24.00 -32.08 -34.67
C CYS A 4 24.56 -30.72 -34.29
N HIS A 5 23.72 -29.68 -34.28
CA HIS A 5 24.01 -28.42 -33.62
C HIS A 5 23.84 -28.59 -32.09
N PRO A 6 24.84 -28.29 -31.27
CA PRO A 6 24.67 -28.29 -29.85
C PRO A 6 23.76 -27.14 -29.43
N PHE A 7 22.74 -27.44 -28.62
CA PHE A 7 21.91 -26.45 -27.95
C PHE A 7 22.81 -25.48 -27.13
N PRO A 8 22.61 -24.16 -27.19
CA PRO A 8 23.33 -23.25 -26.32
C PRO A 8 22.91 -23.54 -24.88
N SER A 9 23.89 -23.95 -24.07
CA SER A 9 23.73 -24.11 -22.63
C SER A 9 23.18 -22.81 -22.03
N ALA A 10 22.00 -22.89 -21.38
CA ALA A 10 21.47 -21.82 -20.58
C ALA A 10 22.55 -21.43 -19.55
N ARG A 11 23.22 -20.31 -19.76
CA ARG A 11 24.11 -19.74 -18.76
C ARG A 11 23.23 -19.36 -17.57
N PHE A 12 23.36 -20.11 -16.49
CA PHE A 12 22.93 -19.67 -15.17
C PHE A 12 23.59 -18.31 -14.93
N GLN A 13 22.77 -17.25 -14.95
CA GLN A 13 23.23 -15.91 -14.65
C GLN A 13 23.54 -15.88 -13.17
N GLU A 14 24.84 -16.01 -12.81
CA GLU A 14 25.29 -15.87 -11.43
C GLU A 14 24.73 -14.57 -10.86
N SER A 15 23.92 -14.68 -9.83
CA SER A 15 23.38 -13.55 -9.08
C SER A 15 24.55 -12.79 -8.49
N ARG A 16 24.88 -11.64 -9.07
CA ARG A 16 26.01 -10.80 -8.62
C ARG A 16 25.77 -10.41 -7.16
N PRO A 17 26.77 -10.55 -6.25
CA PRO A 17 26.62 -10.15 -4.85
C PRO A 17 26.20 -8.69 -4.67
N VAL A 18 26.49 -7.85 -5.65
CA VAL A 18 26.07 -6.45 -5.74
C VAL A 18 24.55 -6.28 -5.82
N SER A 19 23.84 -7.21 -6.46
CA SER A 19 22.36 -7.12 -6.56
C SER A 19 21.67 -7.35 -5.21
N LEU A 20 22.22 -8.20 -4.34
CA LEU A 20 21.68 -8.46 -3.01
C LEU A 20 21.79 -7.22 -2.10
N ALA A 21 22.93 -6.52 -2.16
CA ALA A 21 23.14 -5.29 -1.39
C ALA A 21 22.17 -4.17 -1.83
N TYR A 22 21.97 -3.99 -3.14
CA TYR A 22 21.00 -3.02 -3.66
C TYR A 22 19.56 -3.41 -3.32
N CYS A 23 19.22 -4.70 -3.35
CA CYS A 23 17.92 -5.19 -2.91
C CYS A 23 17.68 -4.85 -1.43
N ALA A 24 18.60 -5.20 -0.55
CA ALA A 24 18.50 -4.91 0.88
C ALA A 24 18.38 -3.40 1.15
N LEU A 25 19.20 -2.58 0.48
CA LEU A 25 19.16 -1.12 0.61
C LEU A 25 17.80 -0.56 0.17
N SER A 26 17.26 -1.05 -0.96
CA SER A 26 15.96 -0.62 -1.47
C SER A 26 14.81 -0.97 -0.51
N VAL A 27 14.85 -2.16 0.09
CA VAL A 27 13.86 -2.63 1.07
C VAL A 27 13.91 -1.78 2.34
N VAL A 28 15.13 -1.52 2.87
CA VAL A 28 15.30 -0.67 4.06
C VAL A 28 14.84 0.75 3.78
N ALA A 29 15.24 1.34 2.64
CA ALA A 29 14.82 2.69 2.26
C ALA A 29 13.30 2.78 2.10
N ALA A 30 12.65 1.78 1.49
CA ALA A 30 11.20 1.72 1.35
C ALA A 30 10.49 1.63 2.72
N TYR A 31 11.02 0.83 3.66
CA TYR A 31 10.48 0.76 5.01
C TYR A 31 10.62 2.09 5.75
N LEU A 32 11.78 2.74 5.68
CA LEU A 32 12.01 4.03 6.33
C LEU A 32 11.11 5.12 5.75
N LEU A 33 10.97 5.18 4.43
CA LEU A 33 10.04 6.11 3.76
C LEU A 33 8.59 5.81 4.17
N GLY A 34 8.19 4.54 4.15
CA GLY A 34 6.89 4.08 4.63
C GLY A 34 6.61 4.48 6.08
N SER A 35 7.66 4.52 6.92
CA SER A 35 7.59 4.87 8.34
C SER A 35 7.33 6.37 8.62
N LEU A 36 7.33 7.23 7.60
CA LEU A 36 6.89 8.61 7.77
C LEU A 36 5.37 8.66 7.98
N SER A 37 4.94 9.04 9.18
CA SER A 37 3.52 9.19 9.51
C SER A 37 3.02 10.57 9.07
N PHE A 38 2.61 10.68 7.80
CA PHE A 38 2.18 11.98 7.25
C PHE A 38 0.95 12.54 7.95
N ALA A 39 0.07 11.70 8.50
CA ALA A 39 -1.02 12.18 9.33
C ALA A 39 -0.53 12.98 10.55
N VAL A 40 0.55 12.54 11.20
CA VAL A 40 1.14 13.26 12.35
C VAL A 40 1.93 14.47 11.87
N ILE A 41 2.76 14.31 10.84
CA ILE A 41 3.61 15.39 10.30
C ILE A 41 2.75 16.56 9.80
N VAL A 42 1.77 16.29 8.93
CA VAL A 42 0.87 17.30 8.35
C VAL A 42 0.04 17.98 9.44
N SER A 43 -0.51 17.21 10.40
CA SER A 43 -1.25 17.80 11.52
C SER A 43 -0.38 18.76 12.33
N ARG A 44 0.88 18.39 12.62
CA ARG A 44 1.81 19.25 13.36
C ARG A 44 2.15 20.52 12.57
N VAL A 45 2.48 20.39 11.29
CA VAL A 45 2.84 21.54 10.43
C VAL A 45 1.67 22.51 10.25
N MET A 46 0.45 21.99 10.22
CA MET A 46 -0.77 22.81 10.08
C MET A 46 -1.38 23.25 11.43
N GLY A 47 -0.68 23.10 12.55
CA GLY A 47 -1.15 23.53 13.87
C GLY A 47 -2.35 22.75 14.40
N LEU A 48 -2.58 21.52 13.93
CA LEU A 48 -3.68 20.67 14.35
C LEU A 48 -3.25 19.71 15.47
N SER A 49 -4.21 19.24 16.25
CA SER A 49 -3.97 18.22 17.28
C SER A 49 -3.46 16.92 16.66
N ASP A 50 -2.65 16.17 17.43
CA ASP A 50 -2.13 14.88 17.00
C ASP A 50 -3.30 13.90 16.72
N PRO A 51 -3.39 13.30 15.51
CA PRO A 51 -4.48 12.39 15.16
C PRO A 51 -4.52 11.12 16.01
N ARG A 52 -3.47 10.83 16.79
CA ARG A 52 -3.43 9.71 17.73
C ARG A 52 -4.12 10.02 19.05
N SER A 53 -4.47 11.30 19.34
CA SER A 53 -5.11 11.74 20.58
C SER A 53 -6.64 11.81 20.50
N TYR A 54 -7.23 11.84 19.31
CA TYR A 54 -8.69 12.00 19.14
C TYR A 54 -9.30 11.00 18.14
N GLY A 55 -10.63 10.99 18.09
CA GLY A 55 -11.41 10.22 17.13
C GLY A 55 -11.13 8.71 17.21
N SER A 56 -10.68 8.12 16.11
CA SER A 56 -10.32 6.71 16.05
C SER A 56 -8.92 6.39 16.60
N LYS A 57 -8.17 7.41 17.01
CA LYS A 57 -6.76 7.33 17.43
C LYS A 57 -5.83 6.70 16.38
N ASN A 58 -6.31 6.57 15.13
CA ASN A 58 -5.55 6.02 14.01
C ASN A 58 -4.93 7.17 13.20
N PRO A 59 -3.60 7.18 12.97
CA PRO A 59 -2.95 8.21 12.18
C PRO A 59 -3.19 7.96 10.68
N GLY A 60 -4.26 8.54 10.14
CA GLY A 60 -4.62 8.45 8.73
C GLY A 60 -5.59 9.56 8.32
N ALA A 61 -5.70 9.82 7.02
CA ALA A 61 -6.45 10.93 6.43
C ALA A 61 -7.91 11.03 6.93
N THR A 62 -8.62 9.90 7.06
CA THR A 62 -10.01 9.88 7.57
C THR A 62 -10.11 10.38 9.00
N ASN A 63 -9.09 10.14 9.83
CA ASN A 63 -9.09 10.66 11.21
C ASN A 63 -8.64 12.12 11.24
N VAL A 64 -7.69 12.51 10.39
CA VAL A 64 -7.31 13.93 10.21
C VAL A 64 -8.51 14.77 9.75
N LEU A 65 -9.36 14.24 8.86
CA LEU A 65 -10.59 14.94 8.44
C LEU A 65 -11.52 15.29 9.63
N ARG A 66 -11.47 14.52 10.72
CA ARG A 66 -12.26 14.81 11.94
C ARG A 66 -11.78 16.01 12.74
N SER A 67 -10.57 16.53 12.46
CA SER A 67 -10.12 17.83 13.00
C SER A 67 -10.85 19.01 12.39
N GLY A 68 -11.63 18.79 11.30
CA GLY A 68 -12.29 19.84 10.51
C GLY A 68 -11.48 20.31 9.29
N SER A 69 -10.18 20.03 9.22
CA SER A 69 -9.33 20.43 8.10
C SER A 69 -9.39 19.44 6.93
N LYS A 70 -10.14 19.80 5.89
CA LYS A 70 -10.18 19.04 4.63
C LYS A 70 -8.82 19.06 3.92
N ALA A 71 -8.13 20.21 3.94
CA ALA A 71 -6.82 20.36 3.31
C ALA A 71 -5.79 19.42 3.95
N ALA A 72 -5.70 19.37 5.27
CA ALA A 72 -4.80 18.44 5.98
C ALA A 72 -5.12 16.99 5.66
N ALA A 73 -6.40 16.63 5.57
CA ALA A 73 -6.81 15.27 5.22
C ALA A 73 -6.40 14.88 3.80
N VAL A 74 -6.59 15.77 2.82
CA VAL A 74 -6.19 15.55 1.42
C VAL A 74 -4.67 15.45 1.30
N VAL A 75 -3.92 16.37 1.89
CA VAL A 75 -2.44 16.33 1.87
C VAL A 75 -1.93 15.04 2.51
N THR A 76 -2.50 14.64 3.66
CA THR A 76 -2.16 13.36 4.30
C THR A 76 -2.42 12.17 3.38
N LEU A 77 -3.58 12.13 2.71
CA LEU A 77 -3.96 11.06 1.80
C LEU A 77 -2.95 10.94 0.65
N LEU A 78 -2.62 12.07 0.00
CA LEU A 78 -1.72 12.11 -1.13
C LEU A 78 -0.29 11.71 -0.74
N LEU A 79 0.22 12.21 0.38
CA LEU A 79 1.57 11.88 0.86
C LEU A 79 1.66 10.42 1.33
N ASP A 80 0.62 9.88 1.99
CA ASP A 80 0.58 8.46 2.36
C ASP A 80 0.48 7.54 1.13
N ALA A 81 -0.18 7.97 0.05
CA ALA A 81 -0.15 7.26 -1.23
C ALA A 81 1.21 7.38 -1.92
N ALA A 82 1.78 8.59 -1.97
CA ALA A 82 3.06 8.85 -2.61
C ALA A 82 4.21 8.03 -1.98
N LYS A 83 4.25 7.89 -0.65
CA LYS A 83 5.29 7.09 0.03
C LYS A 83 5.20 5.59 -0.28
N GLY A 84 4.01 5.08 -0.63
CA GLY A 84 3.83 3.71 -1.12
C GLY A 84 4.22 3.56 -2.58
N TRP A 85 3.85 4.54 -3.40
CA TRP A 85 4.11 4.55 -4.83
C TRP A 85 5.59 4.74 -5.17
N LEU A 86 6.24 5.73 -4.57
CA LEU A 86 7.59 6.18 -4.95
C LEU A 86 8.63 5.06 -4.92
N PRO A 87 8.80 4.28 -3.82
CA PRO A 87 9.83 3.24 -3.79
C PRO A 87 9.56 2.11 -4.79
N VAL A 88 8.31 1.73 -4.99
CA VAL A 88 7.93 0.71 -5.98
C VAL A 88 8.19 1.21 -7.41
N PHE A 89 7.80 2.45 -7.71
CA PHE A 89 8.05 3.09 -8.98
C PHE A 89 9.55 3.18 -9.31
N LEU A 90 10.38 3.59 -8.33
CA LEU A 90 11.83 3.71 -8.54
C LEU A 90 12.48 2.36 -8.85
N VAL A 91 12.16 1.31 -8.09
CA VAL A 91 12.71 -0.02 -8.33
C VAL A 91 12.24 -0.58 -9.67
N ARG A 92 10.96 -0.40 -10.00
CA ARG A 92 10.40 -0.90 -11.25
C ARG A 92 10.97 -0.20 -12.48
N THR A 93 11.21 1.11 -12.39
CA THR A 93 11.71 1.91 -13.52
C THR A 93 13.23 1.80 -13.69
N PHE A 94 13.97 1.79 -12.59
CA PHE A 94 15.43 1.90 -12.62
C PHE A 94 16.16 0.65 -12.12
N GLY A 95 15.47 -0.28 -11.47
CA GLY A 95 16.05 -1.43 -10.78
C GLY A 95 16.81 -2.38 -11.69
N ALA A 96 16.38 -2.56 -12.95
CA ALA A 96 17.04 -3.46 -13.90
C ALA A 96 18.52 -3.13 -14.09
N ARG A 97 18.91 -1.84 -14.01
CA ARG A 97 20.32 -1.39 -14.09
C ARG A 97 21.19 -1.92 -12.96
N TYR A 98 20.56 -2.24 -11.82
CA TYR A 98 21.21 -2.72 -10.60
C TYR A 98 20.95 -4.21 -10.34
N GLY A 99 20.38 -4.92 -11.34
CA GLY A 99 20.04 -6.34 -11.22
C GLY A 99 18.84 -6.62 -10.31
N LEU A 100 17.99 -5.62 -10.06
CA LEU A 100 16.78 -5.75 -9.27
C LEU A 100 15.61 -6.16 -10.18
N GLY A 101 14.95 -7.27 -9.83
CA GLY A 101 13.81 -7.80 -10.56
C GLY A 101 12.50 -7.68 -9.76
N GLU A 102 11.46 -8.35 -10.23
CA GLU A 102 10.09 -8.31 -9.67
C GLU A 102 10.02 -8.84 -8.23
N GLY A 103 10.94 -9.72 -7.82
CA GLY A 103 11.08 -10.13 -6.42
C GLY A 103 11.45 -8.96 -5.50
N THR A 104 12.35 -8.05 -5.96
CA THR A 104 12.68 -6.84 -5.21
C THR A 104 11.50 -5.87 -5.18
N VAL A 105 10.76 -5.74 -6.27
CA VAL A 105 9.52 -4.94 -6.31
C VAL A 105 8.53 -5.41 -5.26
N ALA A 106 8.31 -6.73 -5.14
CA ALA A 106 7.44 -7.32 -4.13
C ALA A 106 7.89 -7.02 -2.69
N LEU A 107 9.20 -7.16 -2.41
CA LEU A 107 9.77 -6.87 -1.09
C LEU A 107 9.67 -5.38 -0.73
N VAL A 108 9.96 -4.49 -1.67
CA VAL A 108 9.84 -3.03 -1.50
C VAL A 108 8.40 -2.61 -1.27
N ALA A 109 7.45 -3.22 -1.99
CA ALA A 109 6.02 -3.01 -1.78
C ALA A 109 5.59 -3.35 -0.36
N LEU A 110 5.97 -4.55 0.13
CA LEU A 110 5.70 -4.97 1.50
C LEU A 110 6.39 -4.09 2.53
N ALA A 111 7.64 -3.69 2.29
CA ALA A 111 8.41 -2.86 3.20
C ALA A 111 7.80 -1.46 3.37
N ALA A 112 7.43 -0.79 2.27
CA ALA A 112 6.77 0.50 2.31
C ALA A 112 5.43 0.44 3.05
N PHE A 113 4.64 -0.61 2.80
CA PHE A 113 3.38 -0.85 3.48
C PHE A 113 3.57 -1.16 4.98
N ALA A 114 4.52 -2.04 5.32
CA ALA A 114 4.87 -2.37 6.71
C ALA A 114 5.35 -1.14 7.49
N GLY A 115 6.14 -0.27 6.86
CA GLY A 115 6.56 1.00 7.44
C GLY A 115 5.39 1.89 7.84
N HIS A 116 4.32 1.93 7.03
CA HIS A 116 3.10 2.65 7.42
C HIS A 116 2.37 2.00 8.61
N LEU A 117 2.36 0.67 8.71
CA LEU A 117 1.68 -0.06 9.80
C LEU A 117 2.47 0.01 11.10
N TRP A 118 3.78 -0.09 11.02
CA TRP A 118 4.71 -0.10 12.15
C TRP A 118 5.86 0.90 11.93
N PRO A 119 5.57 2.21 11.98
CA PRO A 119 6.53 3.26 11.70
C PRO A 119 7.59 3.36 12.79
N VAL A 120 8.87 3.12 12.44
CA VAL A 120 9.99 3.17 13.40
C VAL A 120 10.12 4.55 14.06
N PHE A 121 9.89 5.63 13.32
CA PHE A 121 10.00 7.00 13.84
C PHE A 121 8.86 7.42 14.78
N PHE A 122 7.80 6.60 14.90
CA PHE A 122 6.60 6.92 15.67
C PHE A 122 6.24 5.82 16.70
N GLY A 123 7.27 5.11 17.22
CA GLY A 123 7.11 4.08 18.24
C GLY A 123 6.27 2.91 17.77
N PHE A 124 6.37 2.54 16.46
CA PHE A 124 5.66 1.44 15.82
C PHE A 124 4.12 1.53 15.88
N ARG A 125 3.58 2.73 16.16
CA ARG A 125 2.15 3.00 16.22
C ARG A 125 1.67 3.68 14.94
N GLY A 126 1.39 2.88 13.93
CA GLY A 126 1.02 3.34 12.59
C GLY A 126 -0.47 3.26 12.28
N GLY A 127 -0.77 3.55 11.03
CA GLY A 127 -2.12 3.55 10.46
C GLY A 127 -2.61 2.18 9.99
N LYS A 128 -3.59 2.20 9.09
CA LYS A 128 -4.19 0.99 8.48
C LYS A 128 -3.67 0.69 7.08
N GLY A 129 -2.99 1.64 6.46
CA GLY A 129 -2.29 1.44 5.20
C GLY A 129 -3.11 1.61 3.93
N VAL A 130 -4.37 2.03 3.98
CA VAL A 130 -5.26 2.08 2.79
C VAL A 130 -4.67 2.94 1.66
N ALA A 131 -4.28 4.17 1.95
CA ALA A 131 -3.69 5.08 0.96
C ALA A 131 -2.31 4.57 0.48
N THR A 132 -1.49 4.07 1.41
CA THR A 132 -0.17 3.51 1.09
C THR A 132 -0.29 2.25 0.23
N ALA A 133 -1.27 1.37 0.51
CA ALA A 133 -1.57 0.22 -0.34
C ALA A 133 -1.96 0.65 -1.75
N LEU A 134 -2.86 1.65 -1.89
CA LEU A 134 -3.23 2.18 -3.20
C LEU A 134 -2.02 2.75 -3.94
N GLY A 135 -1.13 3.45 -3.25
CA GLY A 135 0.13 3.95 -3.81
C GLY A 135 1.05 2.81 -4.29
N VAL A 136 1.21 1.77 -3.48
CA VAL A 136 1.95 0.55 -3.88
C VAL A 136 1.35 -0.07 -5.14
N LEU A 137 0.03 -0.27 -5.18
CA LEU A 137 -0.66 -0.82 -6.36
C LEU A 137 -0.46 0.06 -7.59
N LEU A 138 -0.43 1.39 -7.44
CA LEU A 138 -0.13 2.33 -8.53
C LEU A 138 1.32 2.15 -9.05
N GLY A 139 2.27 1.88 -8.17
CA GLY A 139 3.64 1.56 -8.55
C GLY A 139 3.77 0.20 -9.25
N VAL A 140 2.91 -0.76 -8.91
CA VAL A 140 2.85 -2.08 -9.57
C VAL A 140 2.15 -1.99 -10.93
N SER A 141 0.97 -1.41 -10.99
CA SER A 141 0.19 -1.23 -12.22
C SER A 141 -0.86 -0.13 -12.03
N GLY A 142 -0.88 0.84 -12.94
CA GLY A 142 -1.90 1.89 -12.95
C GLY A 142 -3.32 1.35 -13.10
N TRP A 143 -3.50 0.30 -13.91
CA TRP A 143 -4.81 -0.36 -14.08
C TRP A 143 -5.28 -1.06 -12.82
N LEU A 144 -4.38 -1.73 -12.10
CA LEU A 144 -4.68 -2.37 -10.81
C LEU A 144 -5.10 -1.34 -9.77
N ALA A 145 -4.35 -0.23 -9.67
CA ALA A 145 -4.68 0.87 -8.76
C ALA A 145 -6.04 1.51 -9.11
N LEU A 146 -6.29 1.75 -10.40
CA LEU A 146 -7.54 2.34 -10.89
C LEU A 146 -8.74 1.44 -10.56
N ALA A 147 -8.66 0.14 -10.84
CA ALA A 147 -9.73 -0.81 -10.54
C ALA A 147 -9.99 -0.91 -9.02
N THR A 148 -8.92 -0.96 -8.22
CA THR A 148 -9.03 -0.99 -6.75
C THR A 148 -9.64 0.30 -6.21
N LEU A 149 -9.22 1.47 -6.73
CA LEU A 149 -9.78 2.77 -6.38
C LEU A 149 -11.26 2.87 -6.79
N ALA A 150 -11.60 2.46 -8.00
CA ALA A 150 -12.98 2.44 -8.49
C ALA A 150 -13.87 1.58 -7.59
N THR A 151 -13.42 0.37 -7.21
CA THR A 151 -14.12 -0.49 -6.25
C THR A 151 -14.34 0.26 -4.93
N TRP A 152 -13.30 0.90 -4.40
CA TRP A 152 -13.41 1.65 -3.15
C TRP A 152 -14.44 2.80 -3.26
N LEU A 153 -14.38 3.59 -4.34
CA LEU A 153 -15.28 4.70 -4.58
C LEU A 153 -16.75 4.24 -4.72
N ILE A 154 -16.98 3.18 -5.48
CA ILE A 154 -18.31 2.58 -5.65
C ILE A 154 -18.88 2.18 -4.28
N ILE A 155 -18.13 1.41 -3.51
CA ILE A 155 -18.61 0.94 -2.19
C ILE A 155 -18.83 2.10 -1.23
N VAL A 156 -17.96 3.13 -1.22
CA VAL A 156 -18.18 4.32 -0.38
C VAL A 156 -19.43 5.10 -0.83
N ALA A 157 -19.65 5.24 -2.13
CA ALA A 157 -20.81 5.97 -2.65
C ALA A 157 -22.13 5.32 -2.22
N PHE A 158 -22.23 3.99 -2.31
CA PHE A 158 -23.45 3.26 -1.97
C PHE A 158 -23.65 3.09 -0.45
N PHE A 159 -22.60 2.69 0.29
CA PHE A 159 -22.73 2.30 1.70
C PHE A 159 -22.33 3.39 2.68
N ARG A 160 -21.49 4.34 2.27
CA ARG A 160 -20.93 5.43 3.09
C ARG A 160 -20.10 4.95 4.29
N TRP A 161 -19.64 3.69 4.30
CA TRP A 161 -18.70 3.14 5.27
C TRP A 161 -17.30 3.04 4.67
N VAL A 162 -16.42 3.96 5.05
CA VAL A 162 -15.02 4.01 4.54
C VAL A 162 -14.25 2.73 4.86
N SER A 163 -14.45 2.16 6.07
CA SER A 163 -13.79 0.91 6.48
C SER A 163 -14.28 -0.29 5.67
N PHE A 164 -15.58 -0.38 5.39
CA PHE A 164 -16.12 -1.45 4.55
C PHE A 164 -15.59 -1.36 3.12
N ALA A 165 -15.58 -0.17 2.54
CA ALA A 165 -14.99 0.04 1.22
C ALA A 165 -13.51 -0.36 1.16
N SER A 166 -12.74 -0.04 2.23
CA SER A 166 -11.32 -0.41 2.30
C SER A 166 -11.13 -1.93 2.38
N LEU A 167 -11.98 -2.64 3.10
CA LEU A 167 -11.95 -4.11 3.19
C LEU A 167 -12.31 -4.78 1.86
N VAL A 168 -13.37 -4.30 1.20
CA VAL A 168 -13.80 -4.84 -0.10
C VAL A 168 -12.71 -4.58 -1.16
N ALA A 169 -12.20 -3.35 -1.24
CA ALA A 169 -11.14 -3.01 -2.18
C ALA A 169 -9.85 -3.81 -1.92
N ALA A 170 -9.49 -4.04 -0.65
CA ALA A 170 -8.34 -4.84 -0.29
C ALA A 170 -8.50 -6.32 -0.66
N ALA A 171 -9.69 -6.89 -0.49
CA ALA A 171 -9.98 -8.26 -0.92
C ALA A 171 -10.01 -8.39 -2.45
N PHE A 172 -10.48 -7.34 -3.14
CA PHE A 172 -10.58 -7.30 -4.58
C PHE A 172 -9.22 -7.20 -5.28
N ALA A 173 -8.27 -6.45 -4.70
CA ALA A 173 -6.97 -6.18 -5.32
C ALA A 173 -6.15 -7.44 -5.68
N PRO A 174 -5.93 -8.45 -4.80
CA PRO A 174 -5.22 -9.67 -5.16
C PRO A 174 -5.99 -10.52 -6.16
N PHE A 175 -7.33 -10.58 -6.04
CA PHE A 175 -8.17 -11.29 -7.00
C PHE A 175 -8.07 -10.66 -8.39
N PHE A 176 -8.16 -9.33 -8.48
CA PHE A 176 -8.04 -8.61 -9.75
C PHE A 176 -6.64 -8.74 -10.36
N TYR A 177 -5.59 -8.74 -9.51
CA TYR A 177 -4.22 -8.93 -9.97
C TYR A 177 -4.03 -10.28 -10.69
N VAL A 178 -4.62 -11.35 -10.15
CA VAL A 178 -4.55 -12.68 -10.77
C VAL A 178 -5.45 -12.78 -12.00
N LEU A 179 -6.67 -12.24 -11.94
CA LEU A 179 -7.67 -12.38 -13.01
C LEU A 179 -7.28 -11.62 -14.28
N ALA A 180 -6.65 -10.46 -14.16
CA ALA A 180 -6.23 -9.63 -15.29
C ALA A 180 -4.83 -9.99 -15.83
N ALA A 181 -4.19 -11.01 -15.24
CA ALA A 181 -2.91 -11.53 -15.69
C ALA A 181 -3.03 -12.11 -17.11
N GLY A 182 -2.03 -11.86 -17.94
CA GLY A 182 -2.03 -12.24 -19.35
C GLY A 182 -2.83 -11.31 -20.28
N VAL A 183 -3.62 -10.38 -19.71
CA VAL A 183 -4.41 -9.38 -20.47
C VAL A 183 -3.87 -7.97 -20.23
N ALA A 184 -3.71 -7.55 -18.98
CA ALA A 184 -3.30 -6.20 -18.60
C ALA A 184 -1.85 -6.12 -18.10
N TRP A 185 -1.30 -7.22 -17.61
CA TRP A 185 0.08 -7.36 -17.15
C TRP A 185 0.51 -8.82 -17.08
N GLU A 186 1.81 -9.06 -16.99
CA GLU A 186 2.36 -10.38 -16.70
C GLU A 186 2.23 -10.67 -15.18
N MET A 187 1.88 -11.92 -14.85
CA MET A 187 1.75 -12.33 -13.46
C MET A 187 3.12 -12.69 -12.87
N HIS A 188 3.46 -12.02 -11.77
CA HIS A 188 4.63 -12.36 -10.97
C HIS A 188 4.19 -12.91 -9.60
N PRO A 189 4.48 -14.19 -9.29
CA PRO A 189 4.02 -14.82 -8.05
C PRO A 189 4.41 -14.06 -6.78
N GLY A 190 5.62 -13.47 -6.76
CA GLY A 190 6.08 -12.64 -5.64
C GLY A 190 5.21 -11.41 -5.41
N ILE A 191 4.79 -10.72 -6.48
CA ILE A 191 3.88 -9.56 -6.39
C ILE A 191 2.48 -10.01 -5.98
N ALA A 192 1.96 -11.12 -6.54
CA ALA A 192 0.68 -11.67 -6.12
C ALA A 192 0.64 -11.96 -4.62
N LEU A 193 1.69 -12.60 -4.09
CA LEU A 193 1.85 -12.87 -2.67
C LEU A 193 1.95 -11.58 -1.85
N ALA A 194 2.70 -10.59 -2.31
CA ALA A 194 2.81 -9.29 -1.63
C ALA A 194 1.46 -8.57 -1.55
N VAL A 195 0.71 -8.51 -2.65
CA VAL A 195 -0.63 -7.89 -2.67
C VAL A 195 -1.60 -8.64 -1.75
N ALA A 196 -1.58 -9.97 -1.76
CA ALA A 196 -2.39 -10.80 -0.86
C ALA A 196 -2.01 -10.59 0.62
N ALA A 197 -0.72 -10.55 0.93
CA ALA A 197 -0.22 -10.28 2.29
C ALA A 197 -0.64 -8.87 2.77
N MET A 198 -0.52 -7.85 1.91
CA MET A 198 -0.99 -6.49 2.21
C MET A 198 -2.50 -6.47 2.49
N ALA A 199 -3.30 -7.19 1.71
CA ALA A 199 -4.75 -7.29 1.91
C ALA A 199 -5.08 -7.94 3.27
N GLY A 200 -4.40 -9.04 3.62
CA GLY A 200 -4.55 -9.71 4.92
C GLY A 200 -4.16 -8.82 6.09
N LEU A 201 -3.02 -8.14 6.01
CA LEU A 201 -2.56 -7.19 7.03
C LEU A 201 -3.50 -6.00 7.17
N LEU A 202 -4.04 -5.48 6.06
CA LEU A 202 -5.02 -4.40 6.06
C LEU A 202 -6.32 -4.86 6.75
N ALA A 203 -6.80 -6.05 6.44
CA ALA A 203 -7.98 -6.62 7.09
C ALA A 203 -7.74 -6.80 8.61
N TRP A 204 -6.58 -7.31 9.00
CA TRP A 204 -6.20 -7.40 10.41
C TRP A 204 -6.18 -6.03 11.11
N ARG A 205 -5.61 -5.00 10.47
CA ARG A 205 -5.62 -3.61 11.00
C ARG A 205 -7.03 -3.00 11.07
N HIS A 206 -8.00 -3.59 10.39
CA HIS A 206 -9.42 -3.20 10.44
C HIS A 206 -10.26 -4.03 11.42
N ALA A 207 -9.67 -4.91 12.25
CA ALA A 207 -10.42 -5.80 13.16
C ALA A 207 -11.45 -5.06 14.02
N ALA A 208 -11.08 -3.91 14.60
CA ALA A 208 -12.01 -3.10 15.38
C ALA A 208 -13.14 -2.49 14.54
N ASN A 209 -12.90 -2.20 13.25
CA ASN A 209 -13.95 -1.73 12.34
C ASN A 209 -14.87 -2.87 11.94
N ILE A 210 -14.33 -4.06 11.66
CA ILE A 210 -15.11 -5.27 11.36
C ILE A 210 -16.07 -5.55 12.51
N LYS A 211 -15.58 -5.53 13.76
CA LYS A 211 -16.44 -5.70 14.93
C LYS A 211 -17.58 -4.67 14.98
N ARG A 212 -17.31 -3.39 14.71
CA ARG A 212 -18.33 -2.35 14.69
C ARG A 212 -19.30 -2.48 13.50
N LEU A 213 -18.81 -2.90 12.34
CA LEU A 213 -19.64 -3.19 11.16
C LEU A 213 -20.65 -4.30 11.47
N LEU A 214 -20.21 -5.42 12.03
CA LEU A 214 -21.05 -6.54 12.42
C LEU A 214 -22.08 -6.15 13.50
N GLN A 215 -21.75 -5.18 14.35
CA GLN A 215 -22.66 -4.66 15.38
C GLN A 215 -23.56 -3.51 14.88
N GLY A 216 -23.47 -3.11 13.60
CA GLY A 216 -24.22 -1.96 13.09
C GLY A 216 -23.78 -0.60 13.66
N ARG A 217 -22.61 -0.52 14.30
CA ARG A 217 -22.11 0.66 15.04
C ARG A 217 -20.99 1.43 14.30
N GLU A 218 -20.63 1.00 13.10
CA GLU A 218 -19.57 1.69 12.35
C GLU A 218 -20.10 3.04 11.82
N PRO A 219 -19.40 4.16 12.06
CA PRO A 219 -19.87 5.47 11.66
C PRO A 219 -19.86 5.62 10.13
N ARG A 220 -20.93 6.19 9.58
CA ARG A 220 -21.02 6.54 8.16
C ARG A 220 -20.26 7.83 7.85
N LEU A 221 -19.73 7.93 6.64
CA LEU A 221 -19.12 9.15 6.13
C LEU A 221 -20.16 10.29 6.11
N GLY A 222 -19.82 11.43 6.71
CA GLY A 222 -20.73 12.59 6.80
C GLY A 222 -21.88 12.46 7.80
N ALA A 223 -21.94 11.40 8.60
CA ALA A 223 -22.81 11.40 9.77
C ALA A 223 -22.23 12.39 10.80
N GLY A 224 -22.88 13.56 10.92
CA GLY A 224 -22.52 14.56 11.90
C GLY A 224 -22.50 13.95 13.30
N ARG A 225 -21.58 14.39 14.14
CA ARG A 225 -21.65 14.17 15.57
C ARG A 225 -23.00 14.76 16.02
N LYS A 226 -23.98 13.91 16.35
CA LYS A 226 -25.07 14.38 17.19
C LYS A 226 -24.39 14.85 18.48
N ALA A 227 -24.50 16.15 18.74
CA ALA A 227 -24.03 16.79 19.95
C ALA A 227 -24.66 16.11 21.17
#